data_6c32bd732a3717ab79650e6c543317f4
#
_entry.id   6c32bd732a3717ab79650e6c543317f4
#
_cell.length_a   1.000
_cell.length_b   1.000
_cell.length_c   1.000
_cell.angle_alpha   90.00
_cell.angle_beta   90.00
_cell.angle_gamma   90.00
#
_symmetry.space_group_name_H-M   'P 1'
#
loop_
_entity.id
_entity.type
_entity.pdbx_description
1 polymer ?
#
loop_
_entity_poly.entity_id
_entity_poly.type
_entity_poly.pdbx_seq_one_letter_code
_entity_poly.pdbx_strand_id
1 'polypeptide(L)'
;MYSIQELQTYINRCLPIFGLTQWKVEVSKHPTEEDNWADIEVSDNLWSATLRVSSDFWGLDNDEKRRIVAHELLHVHYSGPERTVESLNGVLGTEAYSLLSTVFEKEIERAADALSTVVARLLPPVDVHSS
;
A
#
# COMPACT_ATOMS: atom_id res chain seq x y z
N MET A 1 -10.56 1.86 -14.88
CA MET A 1 -10.03 0.66 -14.20
C MET A 1 -11.12 0.09 -13.31
N TYR A 2 -11.67 -1.03 -13.71
CA TYR A 2 -12.87 -1.55 -13.09
C TYR A 2 -12.79 -3.04 -12.74
N SER A 3 -11.64 -3.65 -12.94
CA SER A 3 -11.49 -5.08 -12.65
C SER A 3 -10.17 -5.34 -11.97
N ILE A 4 -10.08 -6.49 -11.32
CA ILE A 4 -8.85 -6.93 -10.67
C ILE A 4 -7.72 -7.07 -11.68
N GLN A 5 -8.02 -7.56 -12.88
CA GLN A 5 -7.01 -7.70 -13.92
C GLN A 5 -6.48 -6.36 -14.39
N GLU A 6 -7.35 -5.38 -14.55
CA GLU A 6 -6.93 -4.04 -14.92
C GLU A 6 -6.09 -3.40 -13.81
N LEU A 7 -6.49 -3.59 -12.56
CA LEU A 7 -5.72 -3.09 -11.43
C LEU A 7 -4.34 -3.76 -11.37
N GLN A 8 -4.28 -5.07 -11.58
CA GLN A 8 -3.01 -5.78 -11.59
C GLN A 8 -2.07 -5.22 -12.67
N THR A 9 -2.59 -4.99 -13.86
CA THR A 9 -1.81 -4.40 -14.94
C THR A 9 -1.31 -3.01 -14.56
N TYR A 10 -2.18 -2.22 -13.95
CA TYR A 10 -1.81 -0.88 -13.52
C TYR A 10 -0.73 -0.90 -12.43
N ILE A 11 -0.89 -1.78 -11.44
CA ILE A 11 0.11 -1.95 -10.38
C ILE A 11 1.46 -2.29 -10.98
N ASN A 12 1.51 -3.23 -11.91
CA ASN A 12 2.77 -3.64 -12.54
C ASN A 12 3.45 -2.48 -13.26
N ARG A 13 2.68 -1.56 -13.82
CA ARG A 13 3.23 -0.35 -14.43
C ARG A 13 3.76 0.64 -13.40
N CYS A 14 3.20 0.63 -12.20
CA CYS A 14 3.61 1.55 -11.14
C CYS A 14 4.89 1.10 -10.42
N LEU A 15 5.16 -0.20 -10.37
CA LEU A 15 6.27 -0.72 -9.58
C LEU A 15 7.62 -0.08 -9.91
N PRO A 16 8.02 0.09 -11.18
CA PRO A 16 9.29 0.75 -11.48
C PRO A 16 9.35 2.19 -10.99
N ILE A 17 8.23 2.89 -11.01
CA ILE A 17 8.16 4.27 -10.55
C ILE A 17 8.44 4.37 -9.07
N PHE A 18 8.00 3.36 -8.30
CA PHE A 18 8.23 3.29 -6.87
C PHE A 18 9.57 2.67 -6.49
N GLY A 19 10.38 2.25 -7.48
CA GLY A 19 11.61 1.53 -7.17
C GLY A 19 11.36 0.13 -6.62
N LEU A 20 10.25 -0.47 -7.00
CA LEU A 20 9.83 -1.79 -6.50
C LEU A 20 9.93 -2.85 -7.60
N THR A 21 10.86 -2.69 -8.52
CA THR A 21 10.98 -3.58 -9.70
C THR A 21 11.17 -5.04 -9.32
N GLN A 22 11.83 -5.30 -8.18
CA GLN A 22 12.10 -6.67 -7.73
C GLN A 22 10.95 -7.26 -6.93
N TRP A 23 9.92 -6.48 -6.67
CA TRP A 23 8.79 -6.93 -5.88
C TRP A 23 7.71 -7.52 -6.76
N LYS A 24 7.04 -8.53 -6.21
CA LYS A 24 5.83 -9.08 -6.82
C LYS A 24 4.65 -8.62 -5.98
N VAL A 25 3.83 -7.76 -6.55
CA VAL A 25 2.62 -7.27 -5.87
C VAL A 25 1.43 -7.86 -6.59
N GLU A 26 0.69 -8.70 -5.88
CA GLU A 26 -0.47 -9.39 -6.44
C GLU A 26 -1.76 -8.76 -5.92
N VAL A 27 -2.69 -8.50 -6.82
CA VAL A 27 -4.01 -8.00 -6.43
C VAL A 27 -4.89 -9.22 -6.13
N SER A 28 -5.41 -9.27 -4.90
CA SER A 28 -6.24 -10.38 -4.45
C SER A 28 -7.63 -10.32 -5.07
N LYS A 29 -8.20 -11.49 -5.32
CA LYS A 29 -9.60 -11.61 -5.71
C LYS A 29 -10.55 -11.28 -4.56
N HIS A 30 -10.07 -11.38 -3.35
CA HIS A 30 -10.89 -11.18 -2.17
C HIS A 30 -10.84 -9.73 -1.73
N PRO A 31 -11.97 -9.09 -1.46
CA PRO A 31 -11.96 -7.71 -0.98
C PRO A 31 -11.36 -7.64 0.41
N THR A 32 -10.88 -6.45 0.76
CA THR A 32 -10.44 -6.21 2.13
C THR A 32 -11.62 -6.35 3.07
N GLU A 33 -11.36 -6.92 4.25
CA GLU A 33 -12.33 -7.02 5.31
C GLU A 33 -12.27 -5.83 6.24
N GLU A 34 -11.24 -5.00 6.07
CA GLU A 34 -11.06 -3.79 6.87
C GLU A 34 -12.03 -2.70 6.41
N ASP A 35 -12.34 -1.78 7.32
CA ASP A 35 -13.19 -0.65 7.01
C ASP A 35 -12.36 0.46 6.35
N ASN A 36 -11.79 0.14 5.21
CA ASN A 36 -10.97 1.08 4.42
C ASN A 36 -11.09 0.74 2.94
N TRP A 37 -10.52 1.59 2.10
CA TRP A 37 -10.58 1.41 0.65
C TRP A 37 -9.69 0.28 0.15
N ALA A 38 -8.57 0.06 0.85
CA ALA A 38 -7.59 -0.95 0.45
C ALA A 38 -6.67 -1.26 1.61
N ASP A 39 -6.02 -2.42 1.55
CA ASP A 39 -4.92 -2.75 2.43
C ASP A 39 -3.88 -3.54 1.66
N ILE A 40 -2.67 -3.60 2.22
CA ILE A 40 -1.59 -4.37 1.61
C ILE A 40 -0.90 -5.18 2.70
N GLU A 41 -0.64 -6.43 2.40
CA GLU A 41 0.07 -7.33 3.28
C GLU A 41 1.43 -7.66 2.66
N VAL A 42 2.51 -7.37 3.38
CA VAL A 42 3.85 -7.44 2.84
C VAL A 42 4.60 -8.63 3.42
N SER A 43 5.23 -9.41 2.55
CA SER A 43 6.14 -10.49 2.93
C SER A 43 7.55 -10.10 2.49
N ASP A 44 8.30 -9.47 3.40
CA ASP A 44 9.65 -8.96 3.08
C ASP A 44 10.60 -10.06 2.64
N ASN A 45 10.52 -11.23 3.31
CA ASN A 45 11.41 -12.34 3.00
C ASN A 45 11.25 -12.86 1.58
N LEU A 46 10.07 -12.67 1.01
CA LEU A 46 9.73 -13.18 -0.32
C LEU A 46 9.69 -12.07 -1.36
N TRP A 47 9.95 -10.83 -0.97
CA TRP A 47 9.84 -9.67 -1.85
C TRP A 47 8.48 -9.64 -2.55
N SER A 48 7.44 -9.91 -1.79
CA SER A 48 6.08 -9.98 -2.32
C SER A 48 5.11 -9.27 -1.41
N ALA A 49 3.99 -8.86 -1.98
CA ALA A 49 2.91 -8.22 -1.25
C ALA A 49 1.59 -8.57 -1.92
N THR A 50 0.53 -8.55 -1.12
CA THR A 50 -0.83 -8.78 -1.61
C THR A 50 -1.66 -7.54 -1.33
N LEU A 51 -2.21 -6.97 -2.38
CA LEU A 51 -3.09 -5.82 -2.31
C LEU A 51 -4.54 -6.28 -2.36
N ARG A 52 -5.34 -5.80 -1.41
CA ARG A 52 -6.78 -6.05 -1.41
C ARG A 52 -7.49 -4.71 -1.46
N VAL A 53 -8.55 -4.62 -2.23
CA VAL A 53 -9.36 -3.41 -2.32
C VAL A 53 -10.78 -3.72 -1.86
N SER A 54 -11.48 -2.71 -1.38
CA SER A 54 -12.87 -2.88 -0.97
C SER A 54 -13.77 -2.94 -2.21
N SER A 55 -14.98 -3.44 -2.01
CA SER A 55 -15.98 -3.45 -3.08
C SER A 55 -16.28 -2.03 -3.58
N ASP A 56 -16.19 -1.05 -2.70
CA ASP A 56 -16.49 0.34 -3.03
C ASP A 56 -15.38 1.04 -3.80
N PHE A 57 -14.17 0.48 -3.78
CA PHE A 57 -13.03 1.03 -4.49
C PHE A 57 -13.35 1.30 -5.96
N TRP A 58 -14.05 0.37 -6.58
CA TRP A 58 -14.30 0.41 -8.02
C TRP A 58 -15.18 1.58 -8.45
N GLY A 59 -15.96 2.13 -7.52
CA GLY A 59 -16.80 3.30 -7.79
C GLY A 59 -16.12 4.64 -7.62
N LEU A 60 -14.88 4.66 -7.14
CA LEU A 60 -14.14 5.90 -6.97
C LEU A 60 -13.67 6.45 -8.30
N ASP A 61 -13.40 7.77 -8.36
CA ASP A 61 -12.84 8.34 -9.56
C ASP A 61 -11.37 7.93 -9.71
N ASN A 62 -10.80 8.20 -10.89
CA ASN A 62 -9.46 7.74 -11.21
C ASN A 62 -8.39 8.40 -10.37
N ASP A 63 -8.56 9.66 -9.99
CA ASP A 63 -7.60 10.35 -9.14
C ASP A 63 -7.54 9.73 -7.75
N GLU A 64 -8.70 9.38 -7.18
CA GLU A 64 -8.76 8.71 -5.90
C GLU A 64 -8.15 7.31 -5.97
N LYS A 65 -8.43 6.58 -7.03
CA LYS A 65 -7.84 5.25 -7.21
C LYS A 65 -6.32 5.33 -7.28
N ARG A 66 -5.77 6.31 -8.01
CA ARG A 66 -4.32 6.49 -8.07
C ARG A 66 -3.73 6.82 -6.72
N ARG A 67 -4.41 7.68 -5.97
CA ARG A 67 -3.94 8.07 -4.64
C ARG A 67 -3.90 6.86 -3.70
N ILE A 68 -4.93 6.04 -3.75
CA ILE A 68 -5.00 4.82 -2.93
C ILE A 68 -3.90 3.83 -3.32
N VAL A 69 -3.68 3.63 -4.63
CA VAL A 69 -2.59 2.77 -5.10
C VAL A 69 -1.25 3.30 -4.60
N ALA A 70 -1.02 4.61 -4.71
CA ALA A 70 0.22 5.22 -4.23
C ALA A 70 0.40 5.00 -2.73
N HIS A 71 -0.66 5.21 -1.95
CA HIS A 71 -0.64 5.00 -0.51
C HIS A 71 -0.21 3.58 -0.16
N GLU A 72 -0.84 2.59 -0.80
CA GLU A 72 -0.55 1.20 -0.50
C GLU A 72 0.85 0.78 -0.95
N LEU A 73 1.31 1.24 -2.10
CA LEU A 73 2.66 0.92 -2.55
C LEU A 73 3.74 1.57 -1.68
N LEU A 74 3.46 2.73 -1.10
CA LEU A 74 4.38 3.33 -0.13
C LEU A 74 4.56 2.45 1.10
N HIS A 75 3.51 1.74 1.52
CA HIS A 75 3.62 0.81 2.65
C HIS A 75 4.60 -0.32 2.39
N VAL A 76 4.82 -0.70 1.14
CA VAL A 76 5.83 -1.70 0.82
C VAL A 76 7.22 -1.19 1.24
N HIS A 77 7.51 0.09 1.00
CA HIS A 77 8.76 0.69 1.42
C HIS A 77 8.88 0.81 2.94
N TYR A 78 7.76 1.01 3.62
CA TYR A 78 7.78 1.19 5.07
C TYR A 78 7.85 -0.12 5.84
N SER A 79 7.72 -1.26 5.16
CA SER A 79 7.71 -2.57 5.83
C SER A 79 9.01 -2.85 6.57
N GLY A 80 10.16 -2.42 6.04
CA GLY A 80 11.44 -2.58 6.71
C GLY A 80 11.49 -1.84 8.06
N PRO A 81 11.27 -0.51 8.07
CA PRO A 81 11.18 0.23 9.34
C PRO A 81 10.14 -0.32 10.30
N GLU A 82 8.98 -0.75 9.82
CA GLU A 82 7.96 -1.34 10.67
C GLU A 82 8.45 -2.61 11.36
N ARG A 83 9.13 -3.48 10.63
CA ARG A 83 9.70 -4.70 11.22
C ARG A 83 10.80 -4.39 12.23
N THR A 84 11.58 -3.35 11.96
CA THR A 84 12.62 -2.93 12.90
C THR A 84 11.98 -2.52 14.23
N VAL A 85 10.90 -1.75 14.19
CA VAL A 85 10.18 -1.36 15.40
C VAL A 85 9.59 -2.58 16.10
N GLU A 86 8.97 -3.49 15.34
CA GLU A 86 8.41 -4.72 15.91
C GLU A 86 9.46 -5.55 16.65
N SER A 87 10.69 -5.56 16.15
CA SER A 87 11.76 -6.33 16.78
C SER A 87 12.13 -5.81 18.17
N LEU A 88 11.73 -4.60 18.51
CA LEU A 88 12.00 -4.04 19.82
C LEU A 88 11.02 -4.48 20.92
N ASN A 89 9.98 -5.22 20.53
CA ASN A 89 8.97 -5.67 21.47
C ASN A 89 9.57 -6.45 22.64
N GLY A 90 10.49 -7.36 22.36
CA GLY A 90 11.12 -8.16 23.41
C GLY A 90 12.19 -7.44 24.22
N VAL A 91 12.59 -6.24 23.78
CA VAL A 91 13.69 -5.48 24.41
C VAL A 91 13.14 -4.39 25.30
N LEU A 92 12.08 -3.71 24.87
CA LEU A 92 11.59 -2.50 25.54
C LEU A 92 10.61 -2.76 26.68
N GLY A 93 10.00 -3.93 26.74
CA GLY A 93 8.90 -4.17 27.65
C GLY A 93 7.57 -3.65 27.07
N THR A 94 6.48 -4.13 27.66
CA THR A 94 5.16 -3.98 27.08
C THR A 94 4.69 -2.53 26.92
N GLU A 95 4.86 -1.72 27.97
CA GLU A 95 4.36 -0.35 27.93
C GLU A 95 5.15 0.53 26.97
N ALA A 96 6.49 0.45 27.05
CA ALA A 96 7.34 1.25 26.18
C ALA A 96 7.14 0.88 24.73
N TYR A 97 7.05 -0.41 24.44
CA TYR A 97 6.81 -0.86 23.08
C TYR A 97 5.46 -0.40 22.55
N SER A 98 4.42 -0.52 23.38
CA SER A 98 3.07 -0.12 22.97
C SER A 98 3.03 1.38 22.64
N LEU A 99 3.68 2.20 23.43
CA LEU A 99 3.75 3.64 23.15
C LEU A 99 4.52 3.92 21.87
N LEU A 100 5.69 3.31 21.71
CA LEU A 100 6.53 3.51 20.52
C LEU A 100 5.79 3.08 19.26
N SER A 101 5.20 1.88 19.26
CA SER A 101 4.55 1.37 18.06
C SER A 101 3.33 2.20 17.68
N THR A 102 2.56 2.68 18.67
CA THR A 102 1.41 3.53 18.40
C THR A 102 1.82 4.83 17.73
N VAL A 103 2.85 5.49 18.26
CA VAL A 103 3.33 6.75 17.69
C VAL A 103 3.94 6.51 16.30
N PHE A 104 4.70 5.44 16.16
CA PHE A 104 5.35 5.11 14.90
C PHE A 104 4.32 4.84 13.80
N GLU A 105 3.30 4.04 14.09
CA GLU A 105 2.24 3.73 13.13
C GLU A 105 1.49 4.98 12.68
N LYS A 106 1.21 5.90 13.61
CA LYS A 106 0.59 7.17 13.26
C LYS A 106 1.46 7.98 12.30
N GLU A 107 2.76 8.02 12.53
CA GLU A 107 3.66 8.76 11.67
C GLU A 107 3.79 8.11 10.29
N ILE A 108 3.80 6.79 10.23
CA ILE A 108 3.82 6.08 8.94
C ILE A 108 2.56 6.41 8.14
N GLU A 109 1.39 6.33 8.76
CA GLU A 109 0.14 6.64 8.07
C GLU A 109 0.09 8.10 7.63
N ARG A 110 0.54 9.01 8.46
CA ARG A 110 0.59 10.43 8.10
C ARG A 110 1.51 10.65 6.89
N ALA A 111 2.68 10.03 6.91
CA ALA A 111 3.62 10.16 5.81
C ALA A 111 3.06 9.54 4.52
N ALA A 112 2.45 8.36 4.62
CA ALA A 112 1.86 7.70 3.47
C ALA A 112 0.74 8.55 2.86
N ASP A 113 -0.11 9.14 3.69
CA ASP A 113 -1.18 10.01 3.21
C ASP A 113 -0.62 11.25 2.51
N ALA A 114 0.35 11.91 3.12
CA ALA A 114 0.94 13.13 2.56
C ALA A 114 1.66 12.83 1.25
N LEU A 115 2.48 11.79 1.24
CA LEU A 115 3.29 11.44 0.06
C LEU A 115 2.43 10.88 -1.07
N SER A 116 1.38 10.14 -0.75
CA SER A 116 0.52 9.57 -1.79
C SER A 116 -0.11 10.63 -2.67
N THR A 117 -0.45 11.78 -2.10
CA THR A 117 -1.03 12.87 -2.86
C THR A 117 -0.04 13.43 -3.90
N VAL A 118 1.23 13.50 -3.53
CA VAL A 118 2.27 13.99 -4.44
C VAL A 118 2.65 12.93 -5.46
N VAL A 119 2.91 11.71 -4.99
CA VAL A 119 3.38 10.61 -5.83
C VAL A 119 2.32 10.19 -6.84
N ALA A 120 1.05 10.26 -6.46
CA ALA A 120 -0.03 9.87 -7.38
C ALA A 120 0.01 10.66 -8.69
N ARG A 121 0.50 11.88 -8.64
CA ARG A 121 0.62 12.71 -9.85
C ARG A 121 1.70 12.20 -10.80
N LEU A 122 2.64 11.43 -10.30
CA LEU A 122 3.74 10.87 -11.07
C LEU A 122 3.38 9.51 -11.67
N LEU A 123 2.28 8.91 -11.23
CA LEU A 123 1.85 7.62 -11.72
C LEU A 123 1.21 7.75 -13.10
N PRO A 124 1.23 6.67 -13.89
CA PRO A 124 0.55 6.68 -15.18
C PRO A 124 -0.92 7.04 -15.00
N PRO A 125 -1.51 7.76 -15.95
CA PRO A 125 -2.95 7.98 -15.89
C PRO A 125 -3.67 6.65 -15.88
N VAL A 126 -4.74 6.56 -15.11
CA VAL A 126 -5.59 5.38 -15.15
C VAL A 126 -6.31 5.44 -16.47
N ASP A 127 -6.01 4.47 -17.32
CA ASP A 127 -6.58 4.45 -18.64
C ASP A 127 -7.98 3.90 -18.59
N VAL A 128 -8.92 4.74 -18.88
CA VAL A 128 -10.32 4.36 -18.91
C VAL A 128 -10.74 3.80 -20.24
N HIS A 129 -9.85 3.88 -21.22
CA HIS A 129 -10.16 3.40 -22.53
C HIS A 129 -9.37 2.22 -22.90
N SER A 130 -8.80 1.61 -21.97
CA SER A 130 -8.03 0.43 -22.24
C SER A 130 -8.81 -0.57 -23.05
N SER A 131 -9.82 -0.12 -23.57
CA SER A 131 -10.54 -0.86 -24.57
C SER A 131 -9.74 -1.00 -25.81
#